data_0d40c143be21bc5dd01b0a5744f425e4
#
_entry.id   0d40c143be21bc5dd01b0a5744f425e4
#
_cell.length_a   1.000
_cell.length_b   1.000
_cell.length_c   1.000
_cell.angle_alpha   90.00
_cell.angle_beta   90.00
_cell.angle_gamma   90.00
#
_symmetry.space_group_name_H-M   'P 1'
#
loop_
_entity.id
_entity.type
_entity.pdbx_description
1 polymer ?
#
loop_
_entity_poly.entity_id
_entity_poly.type
_entity_poly.pdbx_seq_one_letter_code
_entity_poly.pdbx_strand_id
1 'polypeptide(L)'
;VFALIPTIMTAFFGPGLVLTAMIGCVSHRRFSKGKFTGPLSEAGEIDRSVVQNTTEQLVIAAAIWPAAAVILGPYGPGVIVVLGIGFTLARLIFWFGSHNGPAMRAAGFAATYFPTILVALWALATLVS
;
A
#
# COMPACT_ATOMS: atom_id res chain seq x y z
N VAL A 1 -9.95 -19.74 12.36
CA VAL A 1 -10.66 -18.50 12.68
C VAL A 1 -9.81 -17.61 13.57
N PHE A 2 -9.24 -18.16 14.65
CA PHE A 2 -8.40 -17.37 15.55
C PHE A 2 -7.10 -16.90 14.91
N ALA A 3 -6.58 -17.62 13.92
CA ALA A 3 -5.39 -17.25 13.20
C ALA A 3 -5.66 -16.20 12.10
N LEU A 4 -6.90 -16.08 11.64
CA LEU A 4 -7.26 -15.21 10.53
C LEU A 4 -7.14 -13.73 10.89
N ILE A 5 -7.70 -13.32 12.02
CA ILE A 5 -7.66 -11.93 12.46
C ILE A 5 -6.21 -11.46 12.71
N PRO A 6 -5.38 -12.19 13.49
CA PRO A 6 -3.98 -11.81 13.65
C PRO A 6 -3.23 -11.76 12.33
N THR A 7 -3.51 -12.68 11.40
CA THR A 7 -2.86 -12.70 10.09
C THR A 7 -3.22 -11.47 9.27
N ILE A 8 -4.50 -11.09 9.24
CA ILE A 8 -4.97 -9.89 8.54
C ILE A 8 -4.28 -8.65 9.12
N MET A 9 -4.27 -8.51 10.43
CA MET A 9 -3.66 -7.35 11.08
C MET A 9 -2.17 -7.29 10.82
N THR A 10 -1.48 -8.42 10.88
CA THR A 10 -0.05 -8.49 10.61
C THR A 10 0.27 -8.15 9.15
N ALA A 11 -0.59 -8.57 8.22
CA ALA A 11 -0.41 -8.25 6.79
C ALA A 11 -0.42 -6.75 6.52
N PHE A 12 -1.13 -5.96 7.32
CA PHE A 12 -1.18 -4.51 7.19
C PHE A 12 -0.07 -3.79 7.93
N PHE A 13 0.72 -4.49 8.75
CA PHE A 13 1.76 -3.86 9.55
C PHE A 13 2.85 -3.23 8.66
N GLY A 14 3.36 -3.98 7.68
CA GLY A 14 4.36 -3.47 6.72
C GLY A 14 3.85 -2.26 5.94
N PRO A 15 2.69 -2.40 5.27
CA PRO A 15 2.08 -1.26 4.56
C PRO A 15 1.87 -0.03 5.47
N GLY A 16 1.42 -0.25 6.70
CA GLY A 16 1.24 0.83 7.67
C GLY A 16 2.55 1.51 8.04
N LEU A 17 3.62 0.73 8.23
CA LEU A 17 4.94 1.27 8.52
C LEU A 17 5.46 2.13 7.36
N VAL A 18 5.29 1.66 6.12
CA VAL A 18 5.74 2.42 4.95
C VAL A 18 4.98 3.74 4.86
N LEU A 19 3.67 3.72 5.03
CA LEU A 19 2.85 4.93 5.01
C LEU A 19 3.26 5.89 6.13
N THR A 20 3.51 5.38 7.33
CA THR A 20 3.97 6.17 8.46
C THR A 20 5.30 6.85 8.13
N ALA A 21 6.23 6.13 7.51
CA ALA A 21 7.52 6.69 7.11
C ALA A 21 7.34 7.79 6.05
N MET A 22 6.45 7.59 5.08
CA MET A 22 6.16 8.58 4.04
C MET A 22 5.58 9.86 4.64
N ILE A 23 4.60 9.71 5.53
CA ILE A 23 3.98 10.86 6.21
C ILE A 23 5.01 11.57 7.08
N GLY A 24 5.87 10.81 7.77
CA GLY A 24 6.95 11.36 8.57
C GLY A 24 7.92 12.19 7.73
N CYS A 25 8.22 11.73 6.53
CA CYS A 25 9.10 12.45 5.61
C CYS A 25 8.50 13.80 5.21
N VAL A 26 7.21 13.83 4.85
CA VAL A 26 6.51 15.07 4.50
C VAL A 26 6.46 16.01 5.70
N SER A 27 6.12 15.47 6.87
CA SER A 27 6.06 16.25 8.11
C SER A 27 7.41 16.87 8.46
N HIS A 28 8.49 16.09 8.30
CA HIS A 28 9.85 16.59 8.55
C HIS A 28 10.19 17.75 7.62
N ARG A 29 9.82 17.67 6.35
CA ARG A 29 10.05 18.75 5.39
C ARG A 29 9.32 20.01 5.80
N ARG A 30 8.08 19.89 6.31
CA ARG A 30 7.31 21.04 6.78
C ARG A 30 7.91 21.64 8.03
N PHE A 31 8.32 20.82 9.00
CA PHE A 31 8.97 21.29 10.22
C PHE A 31 10.29 22.00 9.93
N SER A 32 11.11 21.45 9.04
CA SER A 32 12.41 22.02 8.69
C SER A 32 12.28 23.41 8.07
N LYS A 33 11.16 23.68 7.38
CA LYS A 33 10.90 24.98 6.73
C LYS A 33 10.02 25.90 7.57
N GLY A 34 9.53 25.42 8.71
CA GLY A 34 8.60 26.18 9.54
C GLY A 34 7.26 26.44 8.91
N LYS A 35 6.88 25.64 7.90
CA LYS A 35 5.63 25.81 7.16
C LYS A 35 4.78 24.56 7.29
N PHE A 36 3.71 24.64 8.06
CA PHE A 36 2.78 23.53 8.23
C PHE A 36 1.76 23.43 7.09
N THR A 37 1.57 24.52 6.35
CA THR A 37 0.68 24.58 5.21
C THR A 37 1.38 25.33 4.07
N GLY A 38 0.86 25.17 2.85
CA GLY A 38 1.40 25.85 1.70
C GLY A 38 2.27 24.96 0.83
N PRO A 39 2.89 25.53 -0.21
CA PRO A 39 3.67 24.74 -1.17
C PRO A 39 4.94 24.19 -0.56
N LEU A 40 5.22 22.93 -0.91
CA LEU A 40 6.46 22.24 -0.59
C LEU A 40 7.47 22.43 -1.73
N SER A 41 8.74 22.05 -1.48
CA SER A 41 9.72 21.95 -2.54
C SER A 41 9.27 20.90 -3.57
N GLU A 42 9.93 20.87 -4.74
CA GLU A 42 9.63 19.89 -5.76
C GLU A 42 9.68 18.46 -5.21
N ALA A 43 10.75 18.11 -4.48
CA ALA A 43 10.88 16.80 -3.84
C ALA A 43 9.80 16.57 -2.78
N GLY A 44 9.43 17.62 -2.04
CA GLY A 44 8.36 17.53 -1.05
C GLY A 44 7.00 17.29 -1.67
N GLU A 45 6.71 17.90 -2.82
CA GLU A 45 5.47 17.65 -3.56
C GLU A 45 5.42 16.24 -4.12
N ILE A 46 6.57 15.69 -4.55
CA ILE A 46 6.66 14.29 -4.97
C ILE A 46 6.32 13.37 -3.79
N ASP A 47 6.90 13.60 -2.63
CA ASP A 47 6.61 12.80 -1.43
C ASP A 47 5.13 12.88 -1.05
N ARG A 48 4.55 14.07 -1.14
CA ARG A 48 3.12 14.26 -0.86
C ARG A 48 2.24 13.48 -1.84
N SER A 49 2.60 13.48 -3.11
CA SER A 49 1.90 12.70 -4.13
C SER A 49 2.01 11.20 -3.85
N VAL A 50 3.18 10.73 -3.40
CA VAL A 50 3.40 9.34 -3.01
C VAL A 50 2.52 8.96 -1.82
N VAL A 51 2.44 9.83 -0.81
CA VAL A 51 1.56 9.61 0.36
C VAL A 51 0.11 9.48 -0.08
N GLN A 52 -0.35 10.38 -0.94
CA GLN A 52 -1.73 10.35 -1.43
C GLN A 52 -2.03 9.05 -2.18
N ASN A 53 -1.15 8.66 -3.10
CA ASN A 53 -1.34 7.44 -3.87
C ASN A 53 -1.30 6.21 -2.96
N THR A 54 -0.36 6.15 -2.02
CA THR A 54 -0.23 5.04 -1.08
C THR A 54 -1.46 4.94 -0.18
N THR A 55 -2.00 6.07 0.28
CA THR A 55 -3.23 6.10 1.09
C THR A 55 -4.39 5.53 0.29
N GLU A 56 -4.55 5.93 -0.97
CA GLU A 56 -5.60 5.41 -1.84
C GLU A 56 -5.48 3.90 -2.04
N GLN A 57 -4.27 3.42 -2.29
CA GLN A 57 -4.03 1.99 -2.46
C GLN A 57 -4.29 1.22 -1.17
N LEU A 58 -3.95 1.79 -0.02
CA LEU A 58 -4.18 1.17 1.27
C LEU A 58 -5.67 1.10 1.61
N VAL A 59 -6.45 2.11 1.21
CA VAL A 59 -7.92 2.07 1.36
C VAL A 59 -8.51 0.93 0.54
N ILE A 60 -8.06 0.75 -0.70
CA ILE A 60 -8.47 -0.37 -1.55
C ILE A 60 -8.11 -1.69 -0.88
N ALA A 61 -6.88 -1.80 -0.38
CA ALA A 61 -6.41 -2.99 0.32
C ALA A 61 -7.25 -3.28 1.56
N ALA A 62 -7.57 -2.26 2.34
CA ALA A 62 -8.38 -2.41 3.55
C ALA A 62 -9.79 -2.92 3.24
N ALA A 63 -10.33 -2.60 2.06
CA ALA A 63 -11.63 -3.08 1.62
C ALA A 63 -11.56 -4.50 1.05
N ILE A 64 -10.51 -4.82 0.29
CA ILE A 64 -10.43 -6.06 -0.49
C ILE A 64 -9.76 -7.19 0.29
N TRP A 65 -8.64 -6.93 0.97
CA TRP A 65 -7.83 -7.98 1.57
C TRP A 65 -8.57 -8.77 2.67
N PRO A 66 -9.24 -8.11 3.65
CA PRO A 66 -9.97 -8.87 4.66
C PRO A 66 -11.09 -9.71 4.06
N ALA A 67 -11.82 -9.17 3.09
CA ALA A 67 -12.88 -9.90 2.41
C ALA A 67 -12.30 -11.11 1.66
N ALA A 68 -11.21 -10.92 0.93
CA ALA A 68 -10.55 -12.00 0.21
C ALA A 68 -10.02 -13.07 1.18
N ALA A 69 -9.50 -12.66 2.32
CA ALA A 69 -9.00 -13.59 3.34
C ALA A 69 -10.09 -14.55 3.82
N VAL A 70 -11.32 -14.05 3.92
CA VAL A 70 -12.47 -14.87 4.32
C VAL A 70 -12.97 -15.70 3.14
N ILE A 71 -13.17 -15.08 1.98
CA ILE A 71 -13.79 -15.72 0.81
C ILE A 71 -12.92 -16.86 0.26
N LEU A 72 -11.61 -16.67 0.21
CA LEU A 72 -10.68 -17.66 -0.34
C LEU A 72 -10.46 -18.87 0.58
N GLY A 73 -10.99 -18.85 1.79
CA GLY A 73 -10.93 -19.98 2.71
C GLY A 73 -9.49 -20.33 3.09
N PRO A 74 -9.04 -21.58 2.81
CA PRO A 74 -7.71 -22.02 3.24
C PRO A 74 -6.56 -21.27 2.56
N TYR A 75 -6.81 -20.67 1.41
CA TYR A 75 -5.79 -19.87 0.71
C TYR A 75 -5.69 -18.44 1.20
N GLY A 76 -6.74 -17.95 1.90
CA GLY A 76 -6.85 -16.55 2.29
C GLY A 76 -5.67 -16.01 3.09
N PRO A 77 -5.31 -16.65 4.24
CA PRO A 77 -4.21 -16.14 5.06
C PRO A 77 -2.88 -16.03 4.32
N GLY A 78 -2.52 -17.06 3.54
CA GLY A 78 -1.28 -17.03 2.75
C GLY A 78 -1.29 -15.93 1.71
N VAL A 79 -2.41 -15.74 1.03
CA VAL A 79 -2.56 -14.73 -0.01
C VAL A 79 -2.37 -13.32 0.57
N ILE A 80 -3.01 -13.02 1.70
CA ILE A 80 -2.88 -11.67 2.27
C ILE A 80 -1.50 -11.39 2.85
N VAL A 81 -0.80 -12.41 3.35
CA VAL A 81 0.59 -12.24 3.78
C VAL A 81 1.47 -11.88 2.59
N VAL A 82 1.31 -12.58 1.47
CA VAL A 82 2.04 -12.27 0.23
C VAL A 82 1.71 -10.86 -0.26
N LEU A 83 0.43 -10.48 -0.22
CA LEU A 83 0.00 -9.13 -0.61
C LEU A 83 0.61 -8.07 0.29
N GLY A 84 0.66 -8.32 1.61
CA GLY A 84 1.25 -7.38 2.56
C GLY A 84 2.73 -7.15 2.32
N ILE A 85 3.48 -8.23 2.11
CA ILE A 85 4.91 -8.14 1.80
C ILE A 85 5.10 -7.46 0.44
N GLY A 86 4.34 -7.87 -0.57
CA GLY A 86 4.42 -7.29 -1.91
C GLY A 86 4.07 -5.81 -1.93
N PHE A 87 3.03 -5.41 -1.18
CA PHE A 87 2.64 -4.01 -1.05
C PHE A 87 3.78 -3.19 -0.44
N THR A 88 4.38 -3.69 0.63
CA THR A 88 5.48 -2.99 1.31
C THR A 88 6.63 -2.74 0.35
N LEU A 89 7.09 -3.79 -0.34
CA LEU A 89 8.20 -3.69 -1.29
C LEU A 89 7.83 -2.81 -2.49
N ALA A 90 6.62 -2.98 -3.03
CA ALA A 90 6.16 -2.21 -4.18
C ALA A 90 6.05 -0.72 -3.85
N ARG A 91 5.62 -0.37 -2.64
CA ARG A 91 5.52 1.02 -2.24
C ARG A 91 6.89 1.65 -2.01
N LEU A 92 7.86 0.90 -1.51
CA LEU A 92 9.24 1.39 -1.42
C LEU A 92 9.80 1.66 -2.82
N ILE A 93 9.58 0.76 -3.78
CA ILE A 93 9.99 0.94 -5.16
C ILE A 93 9.27 2.15 -5.79
N PHE A 94 7.97 2.30 -5.55
CA PHE A 94 7.17 3.43 -6.03
C PHE A 94 7.70 4.75 -5.47
N TRP A 95 8.00 4.80 -4.17
CA TRP A 95 8.51 5.99 -3.51
C TRP A 95 9.87 6.38 -4.09
N PHE A 96 10.77 5.42 -4.19
CA PHE A 96 12.09 5.64 -4.76
C PHE A 96 11.98 6.06 -6.24
N GLY A 97 11.15 5.37 -7.01
CA GLY A 97 10.95 5.64 -8.43
C GLY A 97 10.31 7.00 -8.69
N SER A 98 9.46 7.49 -7.78
CA SER A 98 8.85 8.81 -7.91
C SER A 98 9.89 9.93 -7.90
N HIS A 99 11.03 9.70 -7.24
CA HIS A 99 12.13 10.65 -7.21
C HIS A 99 13.17 10.42 -8.32
N ASN A 100 13.23 9.20 -8.88
CA ASN A 100 14.38 8.79 -9.70
C ASN A 100 14.05 8.40 -11.14
N GLY A 101 12.80 7.98 -11.43
CA GLY A 101 12.49 7.64 -12.80
C GLY A 101 11.07 7.11 -12.99
N PRO A 102 10.45 7.45 -14.14
CA PRO A 102 9.06 7.06 -14.40
C PRO A 102 8.86 5.55 -14.55
N ALA A 103 9.87 4.82 -15.02
CA ALA A 103 9.76 3.37 -15.18
C ALA A 103 9.65 2.66 -13.83
N MET A 104 10.49 3.04 -12.86
CA MET A 104 10.43 2.48 -11.50
C MET A 104 9.12 2.85 -10.80
N ARG A 105 8.66 4.08 -10.99
CA ARG A 105 7.39 4.54 -10.44
C ARG A 105 6.24 3.69 -10.98
N ALA A 106 6.20 3.48 -12.29
CA ALA A 106 5.17 2.68 -12.93
C ALA A 106 5.22 1.21 -12.46
N ALA A 107 6.42 0.65 -12.33
CA ALA A 107 6.59 -0.72 -11.84
C ALA A 107 6.09 -0.88 -10.41
N GLY A 108 6.41 0.07 -9.53
CA GLY A 108 5.95 0.06 -8.14
C GLY A 108 4.43 0.19 -8.04
N PHE A 109 3.83 1.07 -8.83
CA PHE A 109 2.38 1.21 -8.89
C PHE A 109 1.72 -0.09 -9.37
N ALA A 110 2.21 -0.64 -10.46
CA ALA A 110 1.65 -1.87 -11.03
C ALA A 110 1.77 -3.04 -10.04
N ALA A 111 2.91 -3.17 -9.37
CA ALA A 111 3.15 -4.21 -8.38
C ALA A 111 2.28 -4.06 -7.14
N THR A 112 1.74 -2.86 -6.88
CA THR A 112 0.80 -2.62 -5.79
C THR A 112 -0.64 -2.89 -6.22
N TYR A 113 -1.02 -2.32 -7.35
CA TYR A 113 -2.41 -2.27 -7.78
C TYR A 113 -2.88 -3.59 -8.39
N PHE A 114 -2.13 -4.14 -9.35
CA PHE A 114 -2.57 -5.32 -10.09
C PHE A 114 -2.70 -6.57 -9.23
N PRO A 115 -1.79 -6.90 -8.29
CA PRO A 115 -2.01 -8.06 -7.42
C PRO A 115 -3.30 -7.98 -6.62
N THR A 116 -3.66 -6.80 -6.11
CA THR A 116 -4.91 -6.60 -5.38
C THR A 116 -6.11 -6.82 -6.28
N ILE A 117 -6.06 -6.32 -7.53
CA ILE A 117 -7.13 -6.52 -8.51
C ILE A 117 -7.27 -8.00 -8.86
N LEU A 118 -6.16 -8.71 -9.07
CA LEU A 118 -6.19 -10.14 -9.36
C LEU A 118 -6.82 -10.94 -8.22
N VAL A 119 -6.46 -10.61 -6.99
CA VAL A 119 -7.03 -11.25 -5.80
C VAL A 119 -8.52 -10.93 -5.69
N ALA A 120 -8.91 -9.68 -5.97
CA ALA A 120 -10.32 -9.28 -5.96
C ALA A 120 -11.13 -10.08 -6.98
N LEU A 121 -10.60 -10.26 -8.18
CA LEU A 121 -11.24 -11.07 -9.22
C LEU A 121 -11.34 -12.54 -8.82
N TRP A 122 -10.28 -13.07 -8.23
CA TRP A 122 -10.27 -14.45 -7.73
C TRP A 122 -11.32 -14.64 -6.64
N ALA A 123 -11.38 -13.72 -5.67
CA ALA A 123 -12.39 -13.78 -4.61
C ALA A 123 -13.81 -13.68 -5.18
N LEU A 124 -14.01 -12.79 -6.16
CA LEU A 124 -15.31 -12.64 -6.80
C LEU A 124 -15.71 -13.93 -7.53
N ALA A 125 -14.79 -14.54 -8.27
CA ALA A 125 -15.05 -15.80 -8.95
C ALA A 125 -15.40 -16.91 -7.95
N THR A 126 -14.70 -16.97 -6.83
CA THR A 126 -14.96 -17.95 -5.77
C THR A 126 -16.33 -17.71 -5.14
N LEU A 127 -16.71 -16.45 -4.94
CA LEU A 127 -17.97 -16.09 -4.30
C LEU A 127 -19.18 -16.47 -5.16
N VAL A 128 -19.07 -16.32 -6.50
CA VAL A 128 -20.19 -16.61 -7.41
C VAL A 128 -20.24 -18.05 -7.88
N SER A 129 -19.19 -18.82 -7.63
CA SER A 129 -19.21 -20.25 -7.94
C SER A 129 -19.62 -21.07 -6.72
#